data_6ad487bbaf38e0d5f728dcc1a598226d
#
_entry.id   6ad487bbaf38e0d5f728dcc1a598226d
#
_cell.length_a   1.000
_cell.length_b   1.000
_cell.length_c   1.000
_cell.angle_alpha   90.00
_cell.angle_beta   90.00
_cell.angle_gamma   90.00
#
_symmetry.space_group_name_H-M   'P 1'
#
loop_
_entity.id
_entity.type
_entity.pdbx_description
1 polymer ?
#
loop_
_entity_poly.entity_id
_entity_poly.type
_entity_poly.pdbx_seq_one_letter_code
_entity_poly.pdbx_strand_id
1 'polypeptide(L)'
;GADRITANGDVANKIGTYGVAVLAHHHSIPFYVAVPASTFDVSLPDGSAIPIEERDPSEVLPQPIDGVDVYNPAFDVTPAELISGIITEFGVFPPQDAAREVAARVG
;
A
#
# COMPACT_ATOMS: atom_id res chain seq x y z
N GLY A 1 8.15 -3.55 -3.02
CA GLY A 1 8.29 -2.65 -1.86
C GLY A 1 6.99 -2.00 -1.46
N ALA A 2 7.04 -1.23 -0.42
CA ALA A 2 5.93 -0.42 0.03
C ALA A 2 6.46 0.74 0.86
N ASP A 3 5.66 1.81 0.96
CA ASP A 3 6.00 2.97 1.77
C ASP A 3 5.47 2.84 3.20
N ARG A 4 4.34 2.15 3.39
CA ARG A 4 3.73 1.96 4.71
C ARG A 4 2.79 0.78 4.70
N ILE A 5 2.77 0.03 5.80
CA ILE A 5 1.83 -1.07 6.04
C ILE A 5 1.14 -0.82 7.37
N THR A 6 -0.19 -0.90 7.37
CA THR A 6 -1.02 -0.67 8.56
C THR A 6 -1.17 -1.94 9.41
N ALA A 7 -1.81 -1.80 10.57
CA ALA A 7 -1.99 -2.91 11.50
C ALA A 7 -2.75 -4.09 10.88
N ASN A 8 -3.73 -3.83 10.01
CA ASN A 8 -4.52 -4.90 9.36
C ASN A 8 -3.89 -5.43 8.06
N GLY A 9 -2.73 -4.90 7.65
CA GLY A 9 -2.04 -5.35 6.45
C GLY A 9 -2.36 -4.59 5.17
N ASP A 10 -3.10 -3.50 5.23
CA ASP A 10 -3.28 -2.63 4.07
C ASP A 10 -1.96 -1.92 3.75
N VAL A 11 -1.68 -1.73 2.48
CA VAL A 11 -0.38 -1.26 2.00
C VAL A 11 -0.53 0.03 1.22
N ALA A 12 0.23 1.05 1.61
CA ALA A 12 0.41 2.25 0.80
C ALA A 12 1.71 2.13 0.01
N ASN A 13 1.64 2.33 -1.29
CA ASN A 13 2.80 2.35 -2.16
C ASN A 13 2.57 3.30 -3.33
N LYS A 14 3.58 3.47 -4.15
CA LYS A 14 3.51 4.35 -5.32
C LYS A 14 2.23 4.08 -6.10
N ILE A 15 1.61 5.16 -6.61
CA ILE A 15 0.40 5.09 -7.43
C ILE A 15 0.58 4.09 -8.58
N GLY A 16 -0.42 3.25 -8.79
CA GLY A 16 -0.39 2.14 -9.75
C GLY A 16 -0.34 0.77 -9.10
N THR A 17 0.12 0.68 -7.85
CA THR A 17 0.23 -0.59 -7.12
C THR A 17 -1.14 -1.26 -6.94
N TYR A 18 -2.16 -0.50 -6.57
CA TYR A 18 -3.52 -1.02 -6.41
C TYR A 18 -4.03 -1.66 -7.71
N GLY A 19 -3.83 -0.98 -8.85
CA GLY A 19 -4.25 -1.51 -10.15
C GLY A 19 -3.57 -2.85 -10.48
N VAL A 20 -2.28 -2.96 -10.21
CA VAL A 20 -1.55 -4.23 -10.41
C VAL A 20 -2.08 -5.32 -9.50
N ALA A 21 -2.36 -5.00 -8.23
CA ALA A 21 -2.91 -5.98 -7.28
C ALA A 21 -4.29 -6.47 -7.71
N VAL A 22 -5.17 -5.59 -8.21
CA VAL A 22 -6.49 -5.94 -8.72
C VAL A 22 -6.37 -6.87 -9.92
N LEU A 23 -5.48 -6.56 -10.87
CA LEU A 23 -5.25 -7.40 -12.05
C LEU A 23 -4.71 -8.77 -11.67
N ALA A 24 -3.77 -8.82 -10.73
CA ALA A 24 -3.23 -10.08 -10.23
C ALA A 24 -4.32 -10.93 -9.60
N HIS A 25 -5.17 -10.32 -8.79
CA HIS A 25 -6.28 -11.01 -8.13
C HIS A 25 -7.28 -11.55 -9.17
N HIS A 26 -7.64 -10.73 -10.15
CA HIS A 26 -8.57 -11.14 -11.22
C HIS A 26 -8.05 -12.34 -12.00
N HIS A 27 -6.74 -12.39 -12.25
CA HIS A 27 -6.10 -13.48 -13.00
C HIS A 27 -5.59 -14.62 -12.12
N SER A 28 -5.91 -14.62 -10.84
CA SER A 28 -5.47 -15.63 -9.85
C SER A 28 -3.95 -15.76 -9.78
N ILE A 29 -3.25 -14.63 -9.91
CA ILE A 29 -1.80 -14.54 -9.76
C ILE A 29 -1.49 -14.09 -8.34
N PRO A 30 -0.64 -14.81 -7.58
CA PRO A 30 -0.22 -14.35 -6.26
C PRO A 30 0.48 -13.00 -6.32
N PHE A 31 0.15 -12.13 -5.36
CA PHE A 31 0.73 -10.80 -5.25
C PHE A 31 1.36 -10.64 -3.87
N TYR A 32 2.67 -10.45 -3.84
CA TYR A 32 3.44 -10.32 -2.61
C TYR A 32 4.01 -8.92 -2.46
N VAL A 33 4.11 -8.46 -1.21
CA VAL A 33 4.75 -7.19 -0.87
C VAL A 33 5.99 -7.51 -0.04
N ALA A 34 7.16 -7.03 -0.46
CA ALA A 34 8.43 -7.26 0.23
C ALA A 34 8.91 -5.97 0.88
N VAL A 35 9.07 -5.97 2.20
CA VAL A 35 9.40 -4.79 2.99
C VAL A 35 10.24 -5.15 4.21
N PRO A 36 11.07 -4.22 4.72
CA PRO A 36 11.63 -4.37 6.07
C PRO A 36 10.58 -4.12 7.13
N ALA A 37 10.81 -4.65 8.33
CA ALA A 37 9.90 -4.46 9.47
C ALA A 37 9.62 -3.00 9.79
N SER A 38 10.58 -2.10 9.52
CA SER A 38 10.43 -0.66 9.77
C SER A 38 9.34 0.02 8.95
N THR A 39 8.84 -0.65 7.90
CA THR A 39 7.75 -0.13 7.06
C THR A 39 6.39 -0.19 7.75
N PHE A 40 6.23 -1.03 8.76
CA PHE A 40 4.97 -1.18 9.47
C PHE A 40 4.70 0.01 10.39
N ASP A 41 3.46 0.50 10.35
CA ASP A 41 2.96 1.54 11.24
C ASP A 41 1.66 1.06 11.89
N VAL A 42 1.81 0.44 13.06
CA VAL A 42 0.68 -0.15 13.78
C VAL A 42 -0.22 0.88 14.48
N SER A 43 0.19 2.16 14.50
CA SER A 43 -0.67 3.24 14.97
C SER A 43 -1.83 3.50 14.00
N LEU A 44 -1.71 3.08 12.75
CA LEU A 44 -2.75 3.16 11.75
C LEU A 44 -3.50 1.83 11.70
N PRO A 45 -4.79 1.78 12.08
CA PRO A 45 -5.52 0.51 12.13
C PRO A 45 -5.77 -0.09 10.75
N ASP A 46 -6.00 0.74 9.74
CA ASP A 46 -6.26 0.31 8.37
C ASP A 46 -5.85 1.37 7.35
N GLY A 47 -6.02 1.07 6.06
CA GLY A 47 -5.60 1.95 4.98
C GLY A 47 -6.35 3.27 4.90
N SER A 48 -7.56 3.36 5.45
CA SER A 48 -8.32 4.62 5.46
C SER A 48 -7.69 5.69 6.35
N ALA A 49 -6.84 5.28 7.29
CA ALA A 49 -6.13 6.19 8.19
C ALA A 49 -4.83 6.74 7.59
N ILE A 50 -4.38 6.21 6.45
CA ILE A 50 -3.14 6.66 5.82
C ILE A 50 -3.36 8.00 5.14
N PRO A 51 -2.60 9.07 5.50
CA PRO A 51 -2.67 10.32 4.76
C PRO A 51 -2.01 10.15 3.39
N ILE A 52 -2.75 10.47 2.32
CA ILE A 52 -2.24 10.41 0.95
C ILE A 52 -1.99 11.82 0.44
N GLU A 53 -0.74 12.11 0.11
CA GLU A 53 -0.34 13.39 -0.43
C GLU A 53 -0.75 13.48 -1.90
N GLU A 54 -1.42 14.59 -2.24
CA GLU A 54 -1.68 14.97 -3.64
C GLU A 54 -0.48 15.74 -4.16
N ARG A 55 0.01 15.34 -5.32
CA ARG A 55 1.09 16.04 -6.00
C ARG A 55 0.51 17.18 -6.85
N ASP A 56 1.39 18.05 -7.34
CA ASP A 56 0.98 19.21 -8.13
C ASP A 56 0.14 18.79 -9.34
N PRO A 57 -1.05 19.35 -9.52
CA PRO A 57 -1.88 19.04 -10.70
C PRO A 57 -1.19 19.27 -12.04
N SER A 58 -0.22 20.19 -12.11
CA SER A 58 0.51 20.48 -13.34
C SER A 58 1.38 19.32 -13.83
N GLU A 59 1.70 18.34 -12.97
CA GLU A 59 2.43 17.15 -13.38
C GLU A 59 1.58 16.24 -14.29
N VAL A 60 0.24 16.32 -14.17
CA VAL A 60 -0.70 15.56 -14.99
C VAL A 60 -1.24 16.40 -16.12
N LEU A 61 -1.63 17.63 -15.80
CA LEU A 61 -2.24 18.58 -16.74
C LEU A 61 -1.52 19.92 -16.63
N PRO A 62 -0.48 20.16 -17.45
CA PRO A 62 0.33 21.39 -17.38
C PRO A 62 -0.47 22.68 -17.62
N GLN A 63 -1.56 22.59 -18.37
CA GLN A 63 -2.45 23.71 -18.66
C GLN A 63 -3.81 23.45 -18.01
N PRO A 64 -4.28 24.32 -17.08
CA PRO A 64 -5.60 24.16 -16.49
C PRO A 64 -6.71 24.18 -17.55
N ILE A 65 -7.71 23.32 -17.37
CA ILE A 65 -8.90 23.25 -18.23
C ILE A 65 -10.12 23.48 -17.33
N ASP A 66 -10.96 24.45 -17.69
CA ASP A 66 -12.17 24.75 -16.92
C ASP A 66 -13.08 23.52 -16.84
N GLY A 67 -13.57 23.23 -15.65
CA GLY A 67 -14.45 22.09 -15.39
C GLY A 67 -13.74 20.75 -15.29
N VAL A 68 -12.41 20.73 -15.36
CA VAL A 68 -11.60 19.51 -15.21
C VAL A 68 -10.77 19.61 -13.94
N ASP A 69 -11.05 18.70 -12.99
CA ASP A 69 -10.23 18.52 -11.80
C ASP A 69 -9.13 17.51 -12.06
N VAL A 70 -7.98 17.72 -11.44
CA VAL A 70 -6.84 16.82 -11.55
C VAL A 70 -6.66 16.04 -10.26
N TYR A 71 -6.71 14.70 -10.36
CA TYR A 71 -6.42 13.78 -9.28
C TYR A 71 -5.00 13.25 -9.47
N ASN A 72 -4.11 13.62 -8.57
CA ASN A 72 -2.69 13.26 -8.67
C ASN A 72 -2.12 12.82 -7.30
N PRO A 73 -2.64 11.73 -6.71
CA PRO A 73 -2.07 11.21 -5.48
C PRO A 73 -0.68 10.62 -5.72
N ALA A 74 0.20 10.76 -4.72
CA ALA A 74 1.54 10.18 -4.77
C ALA A 74 1.50 8.66 -4.60
N PHE A 75 0.54 8.16 -3.81
CA PHE A 75 0.41 6.76 -3.43
C PHE A 75 -1.03 6.29 -3.58
N ASP A 76 -1.21 4.99 -3.70
CA ASP A 76 -2.52 4.37 -3.52
C ASP A 76 -2.47 3.34 -2.39
N VAL A 77 -3.63 2.89 -1.95
CA VAL A 77 -3.76 1.90 -0.88
C VAL A 77 -4.29 0.60 -1.46
N THR A 78 -3.54 -0.47 -1.22
CA THR A 78 -3.94 -1.82 -1.61
C THR A 78 -4.49 -2.54 -0.38
N PRO A 79 -5.78 -2.97 -0.41
CA PRO A 79 -6.35 -3.72 0.70
C PRO A 79 -5.64 -5.05 0.92
N ALA A 80 -5.57 -5.46 2.19
CA ALA A 80 -4.94 -6.72 2.58
C ALA A 80 -5.51 -7.93 1.84
N GLU A 81 -6.81 -7.91 1.49
CA GLU A 81 -7.49 -9.00 0.79
C GLU A 81 -6.90 -9.30 -0.58
N LEU A 82 -6.22 -8.33 -1.21
CA LEU A 82 -5.59 -8.51 -2.52
C LEU A 82 -4.15 -8.98 -2.42
N ILE A 83 -3.60 -9.07 -1.21
CA ILE A 83 -2.19 -9.40 -0.97
C ILE A 83 -2.08 -10.84 -0.50
N SER A 84 -1.28 -11.63 -1.19
CA SER A 84 -1.08 -13.06 -0.88
C SER A 84 -0.18 -13.27 0.33
N GLY A 85 0.78 -12.38 0.55
CA GLY A 85 1.69 -12.43 1.69
C GLY A 85 2.61 -11.22 1.73
N ILE A 86 3.14 -10.95 2.91
CA ILE A 86 4.12 -9.89 3.13
C ILE A 86 5.45 -10.54 3.49
N ILE A 87 6.47 -10.25 2.70
CA ILE A 87 7.81 -10.78 2.84
C ILE A 87 8.64 -9.80 3.64
N THR A 88 9.19 -10.25 4.76
CA THR A 88 10.03 -9.42 5.64
C THR A 88 11.34 -10.13 5.92
N GLU A 89 12.28 -9.46 6.61
CA GLU A 89 13.51 -10.09 7.09
C GLU A 89 13.26 -11.21 8.10
N PHE A 90 12.04 -11.30 8.64
CA PHE A 90 11.65 -12.35 9.60
C PHE A 90 10.86 -13.49 8.96
N GLY A 91 10.57 -13.42 7.68
CA GLY A 91 9.80 -14.42 6.95
C GLY A 91 8.62 -13.85 6.20
N VAL A 92 7.78 -14.74 5.69
CA VAL A 92 6.59 -14.41 4.92
C VAL A 92 5.36 -14.66 5.77
N PHE A 93 4.51 -13.65 5.90
CA PHE A 93 3.30 -13.74 6.74
C PHE A 93 2.05 -13.36 5.95
N PRO A 94 0.88 -13.94 6.31
CA PRO A 94 -0.38 -13.44 5.79
C PRO A 94 -0.53 -11.94 6.11
N PRO A 95 -1.09 -11.13 5.21
CA PRO A 95 -1.14 -9.68 5.44
C PRO A 95 -1.84 -9.30 6.74
N GLN A 96 -2.93 -9.99 7.08
CA GLN A 96 -3.73 -9.71 8.27
C GLN A 96 -2.95 -9.96 9.57
N ASP A 97 -1.94 -10.83 9.53
CA ASP A 97 -1.15 -11.24 10.69
C ASP A 97 0.23 -10.60 10.74
N ALA A 98 0.66 -9.99 9.62
CA ALA A 98 2.04 -9.58 9.44
C ALA A 98 2.51 -8.57 10.50
N ALA A 99 1.70 -7.56 10.82
CA ALA A 99 2.07 -6.56 11.82
C ALA A 99 2.29 -7.20 13.19
N ARG A 100 1.40 -8.10 13.61
CA ARG A 100 1.52 -8.82 14.87
C ARG A 100 2.76 -9.72 14.89
N GLU A 101 2.98 -10.47 13.82
CA GLU A 101 4.12 -11.39 13.72
C GLU A 101 5.46 -10.62 13.73
N VAL A 102 5.52 -9.51 13.05
CA VAL A 102 6.72 -8.65 13.04
C VAL A 102 6.94 -8.03 14.41
N ALA A 103 5.90 -7.51 15.07
CA ALA A 103 6.01 -6.92 16.41
C ALA A 103 6.53 -7.93 17.45
N ALA A 104 6.17 -9.19 17.31
CA ALA A 104 6.64 -10.25 18.22
C ALA A 104 8.13 -10.53 18.06
N ARG A 105 8.74 -10.17 16.94
CA ARG A 105 10.15 -10.46 16.62
C ARG A 105 11.05 -9.25 16.73
N VAL A 106 10.49 -8.07 16.61
CA VAL A 106 11.22 -6.81 16.83
C VAL A 106 11.29 -6.60 18.33
N GLY A 107 12.43 -6.84 18.87
CA GLY A 107 12.60 -6.79 20.30
C GLY A 107 12.71 -5.47 20.93
#